data_f7d7379ebbaaf3c30e6e4ad3161a50fd
#
_entry.id   f7d7379ebbaaf3c30e6e4ad3161a50fd
#
_cell.length_a   1.000
_cell.length_b   1.000
_cell.length_c   1.000
_cell.angle_alpha   90.00
_cell.angle_beta   90.00
_cell.angle_gamma   90.00
#
_symmetry.space_group_name_H-M   'P 1'
#
loop_
_entity.id
_entity.type
_entity.pdbx_description
1 polymer ?
#
loop_
_entity_poly.entity_id
_entity_poly.type
_entity_poly.pdbx_seq_one_letter_code
_entity_poly.pdbx_strand_id
1 'polypeptide(L)' 'FGQNISIYLREVRMKKAAELLTSTRLSVAEIAELVGYMNQSKFASVFKKQFGLSPLEYRRSKKLENI' A
#
# COMPACT_ATOMS: atom_id res chain seq x y z
N PHE A 1 3.23 15.26 20.11
CA PHE A 1 2.93 13.96 19.66
C PHE A 1 1.61 13.81 19.01
N GLY A 2 0.59 14.13 19.57
CA GLY A 2 -0.70 13.90 18.95
C GLY A 2 -0.86 14.48 17.57
N GLN A 3 -0.07 15.45 17.23
CA GLN A 3 -0.22 16.13 15.97
C GLN A 3 0.10 15.27 14.76
N ASN A 4 0.71 14.11 14.96
CA ASN A 4 1.11 13.27 13.84
C ASN A 4 0.19 12.08 13.62
N ILE A 5 -1.02 12.18 14.13
CA ILE A 5 -1.99 11.09 13.97
C ILE A 5 -2.24 10.79 12.50
N SER A 6 -2.37 11.82 11.65
CA SER A 6 -2.60 11.62 10.22
C SER A 6 -1.48 10.84 9.58
N ILE A 7 -0.25 11.18 9.91
CA ILE A 7 0.92 10.50 9.35
C ILE A 7 0.95 9.07 9.85
N TYR A 8 0.69 8.88 11.11
CA TYR A 8 0.67 7.55 11.69
C TYR A 8 -0.38 6.66 11.01
N LEU A 9 -1.58 7.17 10.81
CA LEU A 9 -2.62 6.41 10.15
C LEU A 9 -2.24 6.07 8.71
N ARG A 10 -1.60 7.00 8.03
CA ARG A 10 -1.16 6.75 6.67
C ARG A 10 -0.17 5.59 6.63
N GLU A 11 0.78 5.59 7.55
CA GLU A 11 1.77 4.53 7.59
C GLU A 11 1.16 3.18 7.91
N VAL A 12 0.22 3.15 8.83
CA VAL A 12 -0.48 1.92 9.18
C VAL A 12 -1.27 1.40 7.98
N ARG A 13 -1.95 2.29 7.28
CA ARG A 13 -2.72 1.91 6.11
C ARG A 13 -1.84 1.36 5.00
N MET A 14 -0.68 1.98 4.80
CA MET A 14 0.24 1.53 3.78
C MET A 14 0.85 0.18 4.13
N LYS A 15 1.12 -0.05 5.40
CA LYS A 15 1.60 -1.35 5.84
C LYS A 15 0.56 -2.43 5.60
N LYS A 16 -0.69 -2.11 5.87
CA LYS A 16 -1.77 -3.05 5.63
C LYS A 16 -1.90 -3.33 4.14
N ALA A 17 -1.76 -2.30 3.33
CA ALA A 17 -1.81 -2.46 1.88
C ALA A 17 -0.68 -3.38 1.40
N ALA A 18 0.51 -3.20 1.94
CA ALA A 18 1.65 -4.04 1.58
C ALA A 18 1.36 -5.51 1.91
N GLU A 19 0.77 -5.74 3.06
CA GLU A 19 0.36 -7.09 3.44
C GLU A 19 -0.61 -7.69 2.43
N LEU A 20 -1.63 -6.91 2.08
CA LEU A 20 -2.64 -7.39 1.14
C LEU A 20 -2.06 -7.64 -0.23
N LEU A 21 -1.11 -6.81 -0.64
CA LEU A 21 -0.47 -6.99 -1.94
C LEU A 21 0.27 -8.31 -2.04
N THR A 22 0.84 -8.76 -0.95
CA THR A 22 1.66 -9.98 -0.96
C THR A 22 0.94 -11.23 -0.47
N SER A 23 -0.17 -11.06 0.23
CA SER A 23 -0.88 -12.19 0.80
C SER A 23 -2.22 -12.48 0.13
N THR A 24 -2.67 -11.62 -0.79
CA THR A 24 -3.93 -11.83 -1.50
C THR A 24 -3.75 -11.56 -2.98
N ARG A 25 -4.79 -11.86 -3.74
CA ARG A 25 -4.81 -11.56 -5.16
C ARG A 25 -5.71 -10.38 -5.49
N LEU A 26 -6.05 -9.61 -4.47
CA LEU A 26 -6.87 -8.43 -4.67
C LEU A 26 -6.17 -7.45 -5.61
N SER A 27 -6.95 -6.75 -6.40
CA SER A 27 -6.39 -5.75 -7.30
C SER A 27 -5.90 -4.54 -6.50
N VAL A 28 -5.04 -3.74 -7.11
CA VAL A 28 -4.57 -2.52 -6.46
C VAL A 28 -5.75 -1.61 -6.13
N ALA A 29 -6.72 -1.54 -7.03
CA ALA A 29 -7.91 -0.70 -6.80
C ALA A 29 -8.69 -1.19 -5.58
N GLU A 30 -8.86 -2.50 -5.46
CA GLU A 30 -9.57 -3.06 -4.33
C GLU A 30 -8.84 -2.80 -3.02
N ILE A 31 -7.52 -2.96 -3.05
CA ILE A 31 -6.72 -2.72 -1.85
C ILE A 31 -6.78 -1.26 -1.45
N ALA A 32 -6.72 -0.35 -2.43
CA ALA A 32 -6.83 1.07 -2.14
C ALA A 32 -8.12 1.37 -1.41
N GLU A 33 -9.21 0.79 -1.88
CA GLU A 33 -10.51 0.97 -1.23
C GLU A 33 -10.52 0.44 0.19
N LEU A 34 -9.97 -0.74 0.36
CA LEU A 34 -9.96 -1.38 1.68
C LEU A 34 -9.19 -0.58 2.72
N VAL A 35 -8.13 0.09 2.29
CA VAL A 35 -7.35 0.88 3.23
C VAL A 35 -7.80 2.34 3.27
N GLY A 36 -8.95 2.63 2.67
CA GLY A 36 -9.58 3.93 2.84
C GLY A 36 -9.22 5.00 1.82
N TYR A 37 -8.68 4.61 0.69
CA TYR A 37 -8.39 5.57 -0.38
C TYR A 37 -9.42 5.42 -1.49
N MET A 38 -10.06 6.52 -1.82
CA MET A 38 -11.05 6.51 -2.89
C MET A 38 -10.42 6.63 -4.26
N ASN A 39 -9.20 7.12 -4.30
CA ASN A 39 -8.49 7.37 -5.55
C ASN A 39 -7.28 6.48 -5.63
N GLN A 40 -7.28 5.56 -6.59
CA GLN A 40 -6.18 4.61 -6.74
C GLN A 40 -4.85 5.31 -7.04
N SER A 41 -4.89 6.35 -7.85
CA SER A 41 -3.67 7.10 -8.17
C SER A 41 -3.05 7.73 -6.93
N LYS A 42 -3.89 8.28 -6.08
CA LYS A 42 -3.42 8.86 -4.83
C LYS A 42 -2.81 7.79 -3.95
N PHE A 43 -3.49 6.67 -3.83
CA PHE A 43 -2.99 5.55 -3.05
C PHE A 43 -1.62 5.10 -3.56
N ALA A 44 -1.51 4.90 -4.85
CA ALA A 44 -0.25 4.44 -5.44
C ALA A 44 0.89 5.42 -5.19
N SER A 45 0.57 6.71 -5.28
CA SER A 45 1.55 7.76 -5.05
C SER A 45 2.07 7.73 -3.62
N VAL A 46 1.16 7.62 -2.67
CA VAL A 46 1.53 7.56 -1.25
C VAL A 46 2.30 6.29 -0.95
N PHE A 47 1.85 5.18 -1.51
CA PHE A 47 2.53 3.90 -1.30
C PHE A 47 3.97 3.96 -1.81
N LYS A 48 4.15 4.46 -3.01
CA LYS A 48 5.49 4.55 -3.58
C LYS A 48 6.40 5.45 -2.76
N LYS A 49 5.82 6.51 -2.23
CA LYS A 49 6.60 7.43 -1.40
C LYS A 49 7.11 6.76 -0.15
N GLN A 50 6.33 5.88 0.42
CA GLN A 50 6.69 5.20 1.66
C GLN A 50 7.60 4.00 1.43
N PHE A 51 7.34 3.24 0.40
CA PHE A 51 8.06 1.99 0.16
C PHE A 51 9.09 2.05 -0.96
N GLY A 52 9.08 3.12 -1.74
CA GLY A 52 10.02 3.25 -2.84
C GLY A 52 9.62 2.54 -4.11
N LEU A 53 8.53 1.80 -4.08
CA LEU A 53 8.00 1.06 -5.22
C LEU A 53 6.51 1.30 -5.34
N SER A 54 5.99 1.26 -6.57
CA SER A 54 4.56 1.32 -6.74
C SER A 54 3.93 0.03 -6.19
N PRO A 55 2.64 0.03 -5.89
CA PRO A 55 2.00 -1.19 -5.39
C PRO A 55 2.21 -2.39 -6.29
N LEU A 56 2.13 -2.19 -7.59
CA LEU A 56 2.29 -3.29 -8.53
C LEU A 56 3.72 -3.80 -8.56
N GLU A 57 4.67 -2.89 -8.53
CA GLU A 57 6.08 -3.25 -8.48
C GLU A 57 6.40 -3.99 -7.19
N TYR A 58 5.83 -3.53 -6.10
CA TYR A 58 6.04 -4.17 -4.81
C TYR A 58 5.55 -5.62 -4.84
N ARG A 59 4.36 -5.83 -5.40
CA ARG A 59 3.80 -7.18 -5.52
C ARG A 59 4.69 -8.07 -6.36
N ARG A 60 5.15 -7.56 -7.47
CA ARG A 60 6.03 -8.33 -8.36
C ARG A 60 7.35 -8.67 -7.69
N SER A 61 7.90 -7.70 -6.97
CA SER A 61 9.17 -7.90 -6.31
C SER A 61 9.08 -9.03 -5.28
N LYS A 62 8.03 -9.01 -4.48
CA LYS A 62 7.84 -10.05 -3.47
C LYS A 62 7.56 -11.40 -4.10
N LYS A 63 6.84 -11.40 -5.20
CA LYS A 63 6.52 -12.64 -5.87
C LYS A 63 7.79 -13.29 -6.42
N LEU A 64 8.67 -12.48 -6.97
CA LEU A 64 9.93 -12.98 -7.50
C LEU A 64 10.80 -13.58 -6.40
N GLU A 65 10.75 -13.01 -5.22
CA GLU A 65 11.53 -13.50 -4.10
C GLU A 65 11.12 -14.88 -3.64
N ASN A 66 9.91 -15.27 -3.96
CA ASN A 66 9.39 -16.55 -3.54
C ASN A 66 9.75 -17.71 -4.46
N ILE A 67 10.47 -17.41 -5.50
CA ILE A 67 10.95 -18.43 -6.40
C ILE A 67 12.24 -19.03 -5.90
#